data_6d036b7bef722376a618d3bc4fce8abf
#
_entry.id   6d036b7bef722376a618d3bc4fce8abf
#
_cell.length_a   1.000
_cell.length_b   1.000
_cell.length_c   1.000
_cell.angle_alpha   90.00
_cell.angle_beta   90.00
_cell.angle_gamma   90.00
#
_symmetry.space_group_name_H-M   'P 1'
#
loop_
_entity.id
_entity.type
_entity.pdbx_description
1 polymer ?
#
loop_
_entity_poly.entity_id
_entity_poly.type
_entity_poly.pdbx_seq_one_letter_code
_entity_poly.pdbx_strand_id
1 'polypeptide(L)'
;MILNNKILTQEEAKEVSDTVLSMRDNFTKRGIFDTLGASVYLDNLMDYVDLSDKMNPLLYSKFNKLYEKLVEEITLMIHVPVKLHPYGALPGFHIFGDDSNGHQGHKHIDQPYQRILWPEPFHMPFSFTLAINVPEKAGLEVWPKTNTEEPEYVDYEVGHMYSHVGHIMHRIAGVGNPTDNNPRITLQGHGAILSDSQEAVIYF
;
A
#
# COMPACT_ATOMS: atom_id res chain seq x y z
N MET A 1 -16.57 4.82 -1.32
CA MET A 1 -15.96 6.03 -1.93
C MET A 1 -14.46 5.85 -1.88
N ILE A 2 -13.76 6.07 -2.99
CA ILE A 2 -12.29 6.17 -3.05
C ILE A 2 -11.95 7.64 -2.92
N LEU A 3 -11.01 7.97 -2.03
CA LEU A 3 -10.40 9.28 -1.94
C LEU A 3 -9.11 9.26 -2.77
N ASN A 4 -8.84 10.36 -3.48
CA ASN A 4 -7.68 10.50 -4.35
C ASN A 4 -6.99 11.84 -4.05
N ASN A 5 -5.75 11.80 -3.58
CA ASN A 5 -4.94 12.98 -3.24
C ASN A 5 -3.56 12.87 -3.89
N LYS A 6 -3.13 13.94 -4.56
CA LYS A 6 -1.76 14.02 -5.07
C LYS A 6 -0.81 14.38 -3.92
N ILE A 7 0.16 13.52 -3.63
CA ILE A 7 1.14 13.71 -2.55
C ILE A 7 2.59 13.75 -3.01
N LEU A 8 2.88 13.31 -4.23
CA LEU A 8 4.22 13.42 -4.83
C LEU A 8 4.15 14.14 -6.18
N THR A 9 5.18 14.90 -6.48
CA THR A 9 5.46 15.32 -7.86
C THR A 9 5.95 14.13 -8.67
N GLN A 10 6.03 14.26 -9.99
CA GLN A 10 6.58 13.21 -10.85
C GLN A 10 8.07 12.97 -10.57
N GLU A 11 8.82 14.02 -10.28
CA GLU A 11 10.23 13.95 -9.91
C GLU A 11 10.42 13.18 -8.61
N GLU A 12 9.64 13.49 -7.56
CA GLU A 12 9.69 12.78 -6.29
C GLU A 12 9.30 11.31 -6.44
N ALA A 13 8.24 11.02 -7.21
CA ALA A 13 7.84 9.65 -7.48
C ALA A 13 8.92 8.87 -8.24
N LYS A 14 9.61 9.53 -9.18
CA LYS A 14 10.75 8.93 -9.89
C LYS A 14 11.91 8.64 -8.93
N GLU A 15 12.28 9.56 -8.05
CA GLU A 15 13.33 9.35 -7.05
C GLU A 15 13.01 8.17 -6.13
N VAL A 16 11.74 8.05 -5.70
CA VAL A 16 11.26 6.90 -4.91
C VAL A 16 11.39 5.62 -5.73
N SER A 17 10.94 5.61 -6.99
CA SER A 17 11.04 4.46 -7.90
C SER A 17 12.50 4.01 -8.07
N ASP A 18 13.40 4.93 -8.38
CA ASP A 18 14.83 4.65 -8.56
C ASP A 18 15.44 4.06 -7.28
N THR A 19 15.04 4.58 -6.11
CA THR A 19 15.49 4.08 -4.80
C THR A 19 14.97 2.65 -4.56
N VAL A 20 13.68 2.38 -4.82
CA VAL A 20 13.10 1.02 -4.72
C VAL A 20 13.88 0.06 -5.61
N LEU A 21 14.12 0.41 -6.86
CA LEU A 21 14.83 -0.44 -7.82
C LEU A 21 16.30 -0.69 -7.44
N SER A 22 16.93 0.25 -6.73
CA SER A 22 18.29 0.06 -6.19
C SER A 22 18.35 -0.99 -5.07
N MET A 23 17.19 -1.38 -4.52
CA MET A 23 17.07 -2.32 -3.40
C MET A 23 16.61 -3.72 -3.85
N ARG A 24 16.77 -4.09 -5.11
CA ARG A 24 16.30 -5.39 -5.68
C ARG A 24 16.74 -6.61 -4.87
N ASP A 25 17.93 -6.59 -4.29
CA ASP A 25 18.46 -7.70 -3.46
C ASP A 25 17.65 -7.90 -2.16
N ASN A 26 16.81 -6.95 -1.80
CA ASN A 26 15.92 -7.01 -0.62
C ASN A 26 14.47 -7.35 -0.99
N PHE A 27 14.18 -7.62 -2.26
CA PHE A 27 12.83 -7.98 -2.67
C PHE A 27 12.49 -9.39 -2.20
N THR A 28 11.25 -9.58 -1.77
CA THR A 28 10.68 -10.89 -1.47
C THR A 28 9.74 -11.29 -2.60
N LYS A 29 10.06 -12.40 -3.28
CA LYS A 29 9.22 -12.95 -4.35
C LYS A 29 7.88 -13.46 -3.82
N ARG A 30 6.78 -13.07 -4.50
CA ARG A 30 5.39 -13.43 -4.15
C ARG A 30 4.67 -14.11 -5.35
N GLY A 31 5.39 -14.87 -6.12
CA GLY A 31 4.90 -15.47 -7.37
C GLY A 31 5.05 -14.53 -8.54
N ILE A 32 3.97 -13.82 -8.92
CA ILE A 32 3.94 -12.92 -10.09
C ILE A 32 4.38 -11.48 -9.79
N PHE A 33 4.65 -11.14 -8.56
CA PHE A 33 5.14 -9.83 -8.14
C PHE A 33 6.14 -9.98 -6.98
N ASP A 34 6.83 -8.92 -6.68
CA ASP A 34 7.74 -8.83 -5.55
C ASP A 34 7.20 -7.83 -4.51
N THR A 35 7.62 -7.98 -3.25
CA THR A 35 7.42 -6.97 -2.21
C THR A 35 8.76 -6.47 -1.68
N LEU A 36 8.80 -5.19 -1.32
CA LEU A 36 9.87 -4.62 -0.51
C LEU A 36 9.24 -4.17 0.82
N GLY A 37 9.54 -4.91 1.88
CA GLY A 37 8.90 -4.83 3.20
C GLY A 37 8.15 -6.11 3.56
N ALA A 38 7.80 -6.26 4.84
CA ALA A 38 6.96 -7.36 5.32
C ALA A 38 5.49 -7.03 5.11
N SER A 39 4.67 -8.04 4.84
CA SER A 39 3.23 -7.85 4.60
C SER A 39 2.41 -8.79 5.48
N VAL A 40 1.60 -8.21 6.35
CA VAL A 40 0.81 -8.97 7.34
C VAL A 40 -0.19 -9.96 6.70
N TYR A 41 -0.57 -9.77 5.44
CA TYR A 41 -1.50 -10.67 4.75
C TYR A 41 -0.81 -11.68 3.83
N LEU A 42 0.47 -11.48 3.49
CA LEU A 42 1.26 -12.39 2.65
C LEU A 42 2.19 -13.29 3.47
N ASP A 43 2.68 -12.80 4.61
CA ASP A 43 3.61 -13.51 5.47
C ASP A 43 2.86 -14.30 6.56
N ASN A 44 3.40 -15.44 6.99
CA ASN A 44 2.98 -16.00 8.27
C ASN A 44 3.52 -15.14 9.42
N LEU A 45 2.99 -15.31 10.63
CA LEU A 45 3.30 -14.43 11.75
C LEU A 45 4.81 -14.36 12.08
N MET A 46 5.51 -15.49 12.03
CA MET A 46 6.95 -15.51 12.36
C MET A 46 7.76 -14.81 11.29
N ASP A 47 7.52 -15.13 10.02
CA ASP A 47 8.18 -14.48 8.88
C ASP A 47 7.88 -12.98 8.85
N TYR A 48 6.65 -12.58 9.20
CA TYR A 48 6.26 -11.17 9.28
C TYR A 48 7.08 -10.41 10.32
N VAL A 49 7.23 -10.97 11.53
CA VAL A 49 8.01 -10.32 12.60
C VAL A 49 9.49 -10.22 12.20
N ASP A 50 10.10 -11.33 11.80
CA ASP A 50 11.52 -11.38 11.42
C ASP A 50 11.82 -10.43 10.24
N LEU A 51 10.93 -10.41 9.25
CA LEU A 51 11.09 -9.54 8.08
C LEU A 51 10.84 -8.06 8.43
N SER A 52 9.89 -7.76 9.32
CA SER A 52 9.64 -6.40 9.82
C SER A 52 10.85 -5.86 10.57
N ASP A 53 11.40 -6.63 11.49
CA ASP A 53 12.59 -6.23 12.27
C ASP A 53 13.79 -5.93 11.38
N LYS A 54 13.97 -6.71 10.31
CA LYS A 54 15.03 -6.51 9.32
C LYS A 54 14.76 -5.31 8.41
N MET A 55 13.53 -5.17 7.91
CA MET A 55 13.22 -4.23 6.83
C MET A 55 12.84 -2.84 7.32
N ASN A 56 12.18 -2.70 8.48
CA ASN A 56 11.74 -1.40 8.98
C ASN A 56 12.89 -0.38 9.12
N PRO A 57 14.06 -0.72 9.74
CA PRO A 57 15.18 0.22 9.82
C PRO A 57 15.71 0.61 8.43
N LEU A 58 15.77 -0.36 7.51
CA LEU A 58 16.25 -0.13 6.16
C LEU A 58 15.31 0.77 5.37
N LEU A 59 14.01 0.47 5.39
CA LEU A 59 12.98 1.28 4.73
C LEU A 59 12.94 2.69 5.31
N TYR A 60 12.96 2.83 6.64
CA TYR A 60 12.95 4.14 7.27
C TYR A 60 14.17 4.98 6.89
N SER A 61 15.36 4.36 6.82
CA SER A 61 16.60 5.06 6.41
C SER A 61 16.54 5.60 4.98
N LYS A 62 15.79 4.94 4.08
CA LYS A 62 15.70 5.29 2.66
C LYS A 62 14.49 6.19 2.34
N PHE A 63 13.38 6.01 3.05
CA PHE A 63 12.08 6.59 2.71
C PHE A 63 11.46 7.43 3.84
N ASN A 64 12.23 7.88 4.85
CA ASN A 64 11.68 8.66 5.97
C ASN A 64 10.84 9.86 5.51
N LYS A 65 11.33 10.64 4.53
CA LYS A 65 10.59 11.79 3.98
C LYS A 65 9.25 11.39 3.32
N LEU A 66 9.22 10.20 2.69
CA LEU A 66 7.99 9.65 2.12
C LEU A 66 7.01 9.27 3.22
N TYR A 67 7.48 8.62 4.28
CA TYR A 67 6.62 8.28 5.43
C TYR A 67 6.11 9.52 6.17
N GLU A 68 6.94 10.56 6.33
CA GLU A 68 6.51 11.85 6.89
C GLU A 68 5.38 12.45 6.05
N LYS A 69 5.51 12.52 4.72
CA LYS A 69 4.45 12.98 3.83
C LYS A 69 3.19 12.12 3.92
N LEU A 70 3.33 10.79 3.96
CA LEU A 70 2.18 9.90 4.11
C LEU A 70 1.40 10.17 5.41
N VAL A 71 2.12 10.28 6.53
CA VAL A 71 1.53 10.58 7.84
C VAL A 71 0.80 11.93 7.80
N GLU A 72 1.41 12.96 7.24
CA GLU A 72 0.82 14.30 7.10
C GLU A 72 -0.45 14.26 6.25
N GLU A 73 -0.39 13.69 5.05
CA GLU A 73 -1.51 13.64 4.11
C GLU A 73 -2.67 12.79 4.63
N ILE A 74 -2.38 11.65 5.24
CA ILE A 74 -3.44 10.83 5.86
C ILE A 74 -4.05 11.58 7.05
N THR A 75 -3.26 12.27 7.87
CA THR A 75 -3.75 13.12 8.97
C THR A 75 -4.73 14.17 8.44
N LEU A 76 -4.38 14.87 7.36
CA LEU A 76 -5.24 15.87 6.74
C LEU A 76 -6.53 15.25 6.20
N MET A 77 -6.43 14.05 5.62
CA MET A 77 -7.55 13.36 4.97
C MET A 77 -8.59 12.84 5.98
N ILE A 78 -8.14 12.27 7.10
CA ILE A 78 -9.05 11.67 8.10
C ILE A 78 -9.31 12.58 9.30
N HIS A 79 -8.65 13.74 9.38
CA HIS A 79 -8.75 14.72 10.48
C HIS A 79 -8.41 14.15 11.87
N VAL A 80 -7.51 13.16 11.91
CA VAL A 80 -7.04 12.50 13.13
C VAL A 80 -5.52 12.37 13.06
N PRO A 81 -4.75 12.63 14.14
CA PRO A 81 -3.30 12.41 14.15
C PRO A 81 -2.94 11.00 13.73
N VAL A 82 -1.98 10.85 12.82
CA VAL A 82 -1.53 9.54 12.30
C VAL A 82 -0.12 9.26 12.76
N LYS A 83 0.15 8.00 13.09
CA LYS A 83 1.48 7.48 13.44
C LYS A 83 1.76 6.18 12.70
N LEU A 84 3.02 5.82 12.59
CA LEU A 84 3.42 4.47 12.20
C LEU A 84 3.09 3.50 13.33
N HIS A 85 2.60 2.31 12.98
CA HIS A 85 2.23 1.30 13.98
C HIS A 85 3.47 0.82 14.74
N PRO A 86 3.46 0.81 16.10
CA PRO A 86 4.68 0.55 16.89
C PRO A 86 5.23 -0.88 16.75
N TYR A 87 4.37 -1.83 16.35
CA TYR A 87 4.72 -3.27 16.21
C TYR A 87 4.49 -3.80 14.80
N GLY A 88 4.07 -2.96 13.87
CA GLY A 88 3.78 -3.34 12.49
C GLY A 88 4.95 -3.08 11.56
N ALA A 89 4.92 -3.72 10.41
CA ALA A 89 5.78 -3.35 9.30
C ALA A 89 5.43 -1.95 8.80
N LEU A 90 6.45 -1.21 8.37
CA LEU A 90 6.24 0.06 7.66
C LEU A 90 5.50 -0.18 6.34
N PRO A 91 4.69 0.79 5.87
CA PRO A 91 4.11 0.73 4.53
C PRO A 91 5.15 0.31 3.49
N GLY A 92 4.85 -0.71 2.70
CA GLY A 92 5.79 -1.39 1.84
C GLY A 92 5.42 -1.30 0.36
N PHE A 93 6.28 -1.81 -0.51
CA PHE A 93 6.10 -1.67 -1.95
C PHE A 93 5.69 -3.01 -2.58
N HIS A 94 4.75 -2.93 -3.53
CA HIS A 94 4.47 -3.97 -4.50
C HIS A 94 5.14 -3.62 -5.83
N ILE A 95 5.88 -4.56 -6.37
CA ILE A 95 6.64 -4.40 -7.60
C ILE A 95 6.21 -5.50 -8.59
N PHE A 96 5.63 -5.08 -9.72
CA PHE A 96 5.18 -5.96 -10.79
C PHE A 96 6.08 -5.76 -12.01
N GLY A 97 6.74 -6.81 -12.45
CA GLY A 97 7.62 -6.85 -13.63
C GLY A 97 7.04 -7.69 -14.77
N ASP A 98 7.90 -8.22 -15.61
CA ASP A 98 7.55 -8.99 -16.83
C ASP A 98 6.62 -10.19 -16.54
N ASP A 99 6.83 -10.88 -15.40
CA ASP A 99 6.06 -12.07 -15.01
C ASP A 99 4.57 -11.76 -14.70
N SER A 100 4.23 -10.48 -14.54
CA SER A 100 2.89 -10.05 -14.15
C SER A 100 2.00 -9.58 -15.33
N ASN A 101 2.51 -9.62 -16.56
CA ASN A 101 1.76 -9.16 -17.72
C ASN A 101 0.40 -9.85 -17.85
N GLY A 102 -0.65 -9.05 -18.02
CA GLY A 102 -2.03 -9.53 -18.11
C GLY A 102 -2.64 -9.97 -16.77
N HIS A 103 -1.92 -9.83 -15.65
CA HIS A 103 -2.45 -10.18 -14.35
C HIS A 103 -3.59 -9.23 -13.95
N GLN A 104 -4.63 -9.83 -13.38
CA GLN A 104 -5.74 -9.15 -12.72
C GLN A 104 -5.92 -9.76 -11.34
N GLY A 105 -6.05 -8.93 -10.31
CA GLY A 105 -6.24 -9.40 -8.94
C GLY A 105 -7.56 -10.13 -8.72
N HIS A 106 -7.62 -10.96 -7.71
CA HIS A 106 -8.88 -11.52 -7.23
C HIS A 106 -9.72 -10.46 -6.52
N LYS A 107 -11.03 -10.53 -6.68
CA LYS A 107 -11.99 -9.67 -5.97
C LYS A 107 -11.96 -10.00 -4.48
N HIS A 108 -11.70 -9.01 -3.63
CA HIS A 108 -11.55 -9.20 -2.18
C HIS A 108 -11.90 -7.94 -1.37
N ILE A 109 -11.94 -8.11 -0.07
CA ILE A 109 -12.01 -7.05 0.94
C ILE A 109 -10.76 -7.15 1.79
N ASP A 110 -10.11 -6.02 2.07
CA ASP A 110 -8.95 -5.98 2.94
C ASP A 110 -9.32 -6.25 4.40
N GLN A 111 -8.70 -7.26 4.99
CA GLN A 111 -8.88 -7.62 6.40
C GLN A 111 -7.56 -7.83 7.15
N PRO A 112 -6.46 -7.12 6.81
CA PRO A 112 -5.16 -7.29 7.49
C PRO A 112 -5.23 -6.92 8.96
N TYR A 113 -6.15 -6.02 9.34
CA TYR A 113 -6.40 -5.62 10.72
C TYR A 113 -6.75 -6.78 11.67
N GLN A 114 -7.16 -7.93 11.15
CA GLN A 114 -7.43 -9.14 11.94
C GLN A 114 -6.14 -9.92 12.31
N ARG A 115 -5.02 -9.57 11.72
CA ARG A 115 -3.75 -10.33 11.81
C ARG A 115 -2.64 -9.57 12.52
N ILE A 116 -2.86 -8.32 12.89
CA ILE A 116 -1.90 -7.48 13.58
C ILE A 116 -2.27 -7.30 15.05
N LEU A 117 -1.27 -7.13 15.91
CA LEU A 117 -1.46 -6.84 17.31
C LEU A 117 -1.76 -5.35 17.50
N TRP A 118 -2.92 -5.02 18.01
CA TRP A 118 -3.33 -3.65 18.28
C TRP A 118 -2.93 -3.19 19.67
N PRO A 119 -2.42 -1.95 19.84
CA PRO A 119 -2.09 -1.40 21.16
C PRO A 119 -3.33 -1.12 22.01
N GLU A 120 -4.48 -0.88 21.38
CA GLU A 120 -5.78 -0.62 22.00
C GLU A 120 -6.92 -0.97 21.03
N PRO A 121 -8.20 -0.99 21.45
CA PRO A 121 -9.33 -1.16 20.53
C PRO A 121 -9.31 -0.14 19.39
N PHE A 122 -9.78 -0.54 18.23
CA PHE A 122 -9.79 0.30 17.04
C PHE A 122 -11.14 0.28 16.33
N HIS A 123 -11.36 1.27 15.48
CA HIS A 123 -12.49 1.36 14.56
C HIS A 123 -12.03 1.93 13.20
N MET A 124 -12.93 1.95 12.22
CA MET A 124 -12.68 2.51 10.89
C MET A 124 -11.36 2.05 10.23
N PRO A 125 -11.18 0.74 10.01
CA PRO A 125 -10.03 0.28 9.24
C PRO A 125 -10.09 0.86 7.82
N PHE A 126 -8.93 1.21 7.28
CA PHE A 126 -8.77 1.75 5.93
C PHE A 126 -7.54 1.17 5.24
N SER A 127 -7.53 1.27 3.92
CA SER A 127 -6.38 0.90 3.08
C SER A 127 -6.01 2.07 2.18
N PHE A 128 -4.75 2.15 1.83
CA PHE A 128 -4.25 3.14 0.89
C PHE A 128 -3.20 2.54 -0.04
N THR A 129 -3.16 3.10 -1.25
CA THR A 129 -2.17 2.77 -2.29
C THR A 129 -1.65 4.07 -2.89
N LEU A 130 -0.34 4.29 -2.83
CA LEU A 130 0.33 5.39 -3.51
C LEU A 130 0.96 4.88 -4.81
N ALA A 131 0.58 5.46 -5.93
CA ALA A 131 1.10 5.12 -7.24
C ALA A 131 2.48 5.78 -7.44
N ILE A 132 3.55 4.98 -7.49
CA ILE A 132 4.94 5.45 -7.63
C ILE A 132 5.39 5.40 -9.09
N ASN A 133 5.23 4.27 -9.74
CA ASN A 133 5.46 4.08 -11.17
C ASN A 133 4.35 3.21 -11.73
N VAL A 134 3.60 3.73 -12.69
CA VAL A 134 2.39 3.06 -13.18
C VAL A 134 2.41 3.04 -14.71
N PRO A 135 2.50 1.86 -15.34
CA PRO A 135 2.27 1.72 -16.76
C PRO A 135 0.83 2.12 -17.13
N GLU A 136 0.62 2.40 -18.41
CA GLU A 136 -0.72 2.67 -18.92
C GLU A 136 -1.72 1.56 -18.54
N LYS A 137 -2.96 1.95 -18.23
CA LYS A 137 -4.08 1.06 -17.85
C LYS A 137 -3.88 0.28 -16.54
N ALA A 138 -3.01 0.74 -15.66
CA ALA A 138 -2.92 0.21 -14.32
C ALA A 138 -3.90 0.94 -13.40
N GLY A 139 -4.66 0.21 -12.60
CA GLY A 139 -5.67 0.81 -11.74
C GLY A 139 -6.32 -0.18 -10.79
N LEU A 140 -7.46 0.23 -10.26
CA LEU A 140 -8.28 -0.51 -9.32
C LEU A 140 -9.71 -0.60 -9.83
N GLU A 141 -10.32 -1.77 -9.76
CA GLU A 141 -11.76 -1.93 -9.85
C GLU A 141 -12.34 -1.99 -8.45
N VAL A 142 -13.40 -1.23 -8.22
CA VAL A 142 -14.09 -1.16 -6.93
C VAL A 142 -15.57 -1.41 -7.09
N TRP A 143 -16.15 -2.06 -6.09
CA TRP A 143 -17.60 -2.29 -5.98
C TRP A 143 -18.13 -1.51 -4.78
N PRO A 144 -18.56 -0.24 -4.95
CA PRO A 144 -19.02 0.61 -3.84
C PRO A 144 -20.24 0.04 -3.13
N LYS A 145 -21.03 -0.78 -3.86
CA LYS A 145 -22.16 -1.53 -3.34
C LYS A 145 -21.92 -3.01 -3.60
N THR A 146 -22.03 -3.82 -2.58
CA THR A 146 -21.78 -5.27 -2.63
C THR A 146 -22.64 -6.04 -3.65
N ASN A 147 -23.72 -5.44 -4.13
CA ASN A 147 -24.69 -6.07 -5.04
C ASN A 147 -24.63 -5.54 -6.49
N THR A 148 -23.64 -4.73 -6.85
CA THR A 148 -23.46 -4.29 -8.24
C THR A 148 -22.61 -5.32 -9.00
N GLU A 149 -23.05 -5.69 -10.21
CA GLU A 149 -22.31 -6.62 -11.07
C GLU A 149 -21.09 -5.94 -11.71
N GLU A 150 -21.21 -4.65 -12.00
CA GLU A 150 -20.15 -3.87 -12.66
C GLU A 150 -19.36 -3.03 -11.65
N PRO A 151 -18.03 -3.07 -11.70
CA PRO A 151 -17.17 -2.22 -10.89
C PRO A 151 -17.08 -0.81 -11.46
N GLU A 152 -16.71 0.13 -10.59
CA GLU A 152 -16.15 1.41 -11.00
C GLU A 152 -14.64 1.24 -11.22
N TYR A 153 -14.12 1.72 -12.34
CA TYR A 153 -12.70 1.72 -12.61
C TYR A 153 -12.04 3.00 -12.10
N VAL A 154 -10.95 2.85 -11.35
CA VAL A 154 -10.13 3.94 -10.84
C VAL A 154 -8.76 3.85 -11.48
N ASP A 155 -8.47 4.76 -12.40
CA ASP A 155 -7.17 4.84 -13.05
C ASP A 155 -6.12 5.40 -12.09
N TYR A 156 -4.90 4.84 -12.11
CA TYR A 156 -3.82 5.29 -11.24
C TYR A 156 -2.97 6.35 -11.94
N GLU A 157 -2.80 7.48 -11.26
CA GLU A 157 -1.92 8.56 -11.65
C GLU A 157 -0.67 8.56 -10.76
N VAL A 158 0.51 8.70 -11.36
CA VAL A 158 1.79 8.77 -10.63
C VAL A 158 1.79 9.92 -9.62
N GLY A 159 2.21 9.62 -8.39
CA GLY A 159 2.24 10.56 -7.28
C GLY A 159 0.91 10.71 -6.53
N HIS A 160 -0.14 10.01 -6.96
CA HIS A 160 -1.44 10.04 -6.31
C HIS A 160 -1.63 8.87 -5.33
N MET A 161 -2.20 9.18 -4.17
CA MET A 161 -2.62 8.19 -3.17
C MET A 161 -4.12 7.97 -3.28
N TYR A 162 -4.50 6.72 -3.35
CA TYR A 162 -5.89 6.24 -3.38
C TYR A 162 -6.19 5.54 -2.06
N SER A 163 -7.21 5.98 -1.35
CA SER A 163 -7.58 5.40 -0.06
C SER A 163 -9.06 5.07 0.01
N HIS A 164 -9.38 4.05 0.77
CA HIS A 164 -10.76 3.61 1.00
C HIS A 164 -10.92 2.97 2.37
N VAL A 165 -12.15 2.95 2.86
CA VAL A 165 -12.48 2.18 4.07
C VAL A 165 -12.29 0.68 3.82
N GLY A 166 -11.80 -0.06 4.81
CA GLY A 166 -11.32 -1.43 4.66
C GLY A 166 -12.35 -2.48 4.22
N HIS A 167 -13.65 -2.15 4.22
CA HIS A 167 -14.71 -3.08 3.80
C HIS A 167 -15.19 -2.88 2.35
N ILE A 168 -14.52 -2.05 1.56
CA ILE A 168 -14.84 -1.92 0.14
C ILE A 168 -14.30 -3.13 -0.63
N MET A 169 -15.20 -3.78 -1.38
CA MET A 169 -14.83 -4.83 -2.31
C MET A 169 -14.05 -4.23 -3.50
N HIS A 170 -12.88 -4.77 -3.78
CA HIS A 170 -12.01 -4.28 -4.86
C HIS A 170 -11.11 -5.36 -5.43
N ARG A 171 -10.42 -5.05 -6.52
CA ARG A 171 -9.29 -5.82 -7.06
C ARG A 171 -8.37 -4.93 -7.89
N ILE A 172 -7.15 -5.37 -8.10
CA ILE A 172 -6.28 -4.79 -9.12
C ILE A 172 -6.97 -5.00 -10.48
N ALA A 173 -7.30 -3.90 -11.17
CA ALA A 173 -8.00 -3.93 -12.45
C ALA A 173 -7.10 -4.42 -13.60
N GLY A 174 -5.81 -4.14 -13.47
CA GLY A 174 -4.75 -4.59 -14.34
C GLY A 174 -3.44 -3.99 -13.88
N VAL A 175 -2.36 -4.65 -14.20
CA VAL A 175 -1.01 -4.14 -13.89
C VAL A 175 -0.43 -3.31 -15.03
N GLY A 176 -1.17 -3.14 -16.13
CA GLY A 176 -0.69 -2.56 -17.36
C GLY A 176 0.21 -3.56 -18.12
N ASN A 177 1.25 -3.04 -18.76
CA ASN A 177 2.30 -3.84 -19.40
C ASN A 177 3.65 -3.53 -18.73
N PRO A 178 3.86 -3.89 -17.46
CA PRO A 178 5.12 -3.62 -16.78
C PRO A 178 6.22 -4.50 -17.35
N THR A 179 7.45 -4.00 -17.24
CA THR A 179 8.66 -4.76 -17.53
C THR A 179 9.61 -4.65 -16.35
N ASP A 180 10.61 -5.51 -16.28
CA ASP A 180 11.63 -5.44 -15.23
C ASP A 180 12.43 -4.12 -15.28
N ASN A 181 12.47 -3.46 -16.43
CA ASN A 181 13.07 -2.15 -16.60
C ASN A 181 12.11 -0.97 -16.36
N ASN A 182 10.80 -1.22 -16.45
CA ASN A 182 9.74 -0.27 -16.15
C ASN A 182 8.60 -0.97 -15.40
N PRO A 183 8.85 -1.42 -14.16
CA PRO A 183 7.85 -2.15 -13.38
C PRO A 183 6.73 -1.23 -12.89
N ARG A 184 5.55 -1.80 -12.65
CA ARG A 184 4.55 -1.12 -11.84
C ARG A 184 4.99 -1.17 -10.39
N ILE A 185 5.12 0.01 -9.77
CA ILE A 185 5.49 0.15 -8.36
C ILE A 185 4.39 0.93 -7.64
N THR A 186 3.86 0.34 -6.58
CA THR A 186 2.94 1.02 -5.66
C THR A 186 3.43 0.86 -4.23
N LEU A 187 3.35 1.92 -3.42
CA LEU A 187 3.46 1.80 -1.97
C LEU A 187 2.07 1.50 -1.42
N GLN A 188 1.97 0.52 -0.55
CA GLN A 188 0.71 0.11 0.06
C GLN A 188 0.79 0.12 1.58
N GLY A 189 -0.35 0.33 2.19
CA GLY A 189 -0.50 0.21 3.63
C GLY A 189 -1.96 0.19 4.05
N HIS A 190 -2.11 -0.16 5.31
CA HIS A 190 -3.39 -0.24 5.98
C HIS A 190 -3.33 0.59 7.25
N GLY A 191 -4.48 0.94 7.79
CA GLY A 191 -4.55 1.66 9.05
C GLY A 191 -5.90 1.50 9.72
N ALA A 192 -5.99 2.00 10.95
CA ALA A 192 -7.25 2.15 11.64
C ALA A 192 -7.15 3.29 12.68
N ILE A 193 -8.28 3.85 13.06
CA ILE A 193 -8.38 4.83 14.14
C ILE A 193 -8.48 4.07 15.46
N LEU A 194 -7.63 4.41 16.42
CA LEU A 194 -7.60 3.86 17.75
C LEU A 194 -8.69 4.52 18.60
N SER A 195 -9.40 3.72 19.40
CA SER A 195 -10.62 4.20 20.07
C SER A 195 -10.34 5.08 21.28
N ASP A 196 -9.28 4.77 22.04
CA ASP A 196 -8.99 5.46 23.30
C ASP A 196 -8.17 6.73 23.06
N SER A 197 -7.10 6.63 22.27
CA SER A 197 -6.21 7.76 21.97
C SER A 197 -6.76 8.73 20.93
N GLN A 198 -7.74 8.33 20.13
CA GLN A 198 -8.24 9.07 18.97
C GLN A 198 -7.11 9.45 17.98
N GLU A 199 -6.13 8.57 17.88
CA GLU A 199 -5.07 8.61 16.87
C GLU A 199 -5.29 7.50 15.84
N ALA A 200 -4.74 7.63 14.67
CA ALA A 200 -4.69 6.53 13.71
C ALA A 200 -3.28 5.97 13.62
N VAL A 201 -3.18 4.67 13.35
CA VAL A 201 -1.91 4.02 13.05
C VAL A 201 -1.94 3.41 11.67
N ILE A 202 -0.79 3.44 10.97
CA ILE A 202 -0.62 2.84 9.64
C ILE A 202 0.49 1.79 9.64
N TYR A 203 0.32 0.73 8.83
CA TYR A 203 1.20 -0.44 8.73
C TYR A 203 1.05 -1.14 7.38
N PHE A 204 1.83 -2.22 7.15
CA PHE A 204 1.75 -3.04 5.93
C PHE A 204 1.59 -4.55 6.16
#